data_6e9dc729268f28891f9a46ab57935ddf
#
_entry.id   6e9dc729268f28891f9a46ab57935ddf
#
_cell.length_a   1.000
_cell.length_b   1.000
_cell.length_c   1.000
_cell.angle_alpha   90.00
_cell.angle_beta   90.00
_cell.angle_gamma   90.00
#
_symmetry.space_group_name_H-M   'P 1'
#
loop_
_entity.id
_entity.type
_entity.pdbx_description
1 polymer ?
#
loop_
_entity_poly.entity_id
_entity_poly.type
_entity_poly.pdbx_seq_one_letter_code
_entity_poly.pdbx_strand_id
1 'polypeptide(L)'
;MATAEDVDQLSFEAALARLEEIVRTLEKGEAPLDQSITLYQEGDRLRRHCEARLKDAQARIEQIAFGSDGKPAGLKPFDAG
;
A
#
# COMPACT_ATOMS: atom_id res chain seq x y z
N MET A 1 -5.50 4.45 -17.73
CA MET A 1 -4.46 3.59 -17.17
C MET A 1 -3.54 4.45 -16.31
N ALA A 2 -3.24 4.00 -15.11
CA ALA A 2 -2.40 4.77 -14.21
C ALA A 2 -0.96 4.75 -14.68
N THR A 3 -0.35 5.92 -14.77
CA THR A 3 1.08 6.05 -15.02
C THR A 3 1.81 6.06 -13.68
N ALA A 4 3.15 6.06 -13.73
CA ALA A 4 3.94 6.15 -12.51
C ALA A 4 3.64 7.41 -11.70
N GLU A 5 3.27 8.49 -12.38
CA GLU A 5 2.93 9.76 -11.73
C GLU A 5 1.57 9.69 -11.08
N ASP A 6 0.66 8.90 -11.67
CA ASP A 6 -0.69 8.76 -11.17
C ASP A 6 -0.76 7.89 -9.90
N VAL A 7 0.24 7.06 -9.66
CA VAL A 7 0.26 6.20 -8.48
C VAL A 7 0.10 7.01 -7.20
N ASP A 8 0.76 8.15 -7.10
CA ASP A 8 0.70 8.97 -5.91
C ASP A 8 -0.68 9.60 -5.69
N GLN A 9 -1.51 9.60 -6.72
CA GLN A 9 -2.86 10.13 -6.65
C GLN A 9 -3.89 9.08 -6.23
N LEU A 10 -3.50 7.81 -6.24
CA LEU A 10 -4.44 6.74 -5.95
C LEU A 10 -4.72 6.64 -4.45
N SER A 11 -5.97 6.28 -4.12
CA SER A 11 -6.28 5.88 -2.76
C SER A 11 -5.56 4.57 -2.46
N PHE A 12 -5.47 4.24 -1.18
CA PHE A 12 -4.88 2.95 -0.78
C PHE A 12 -5.61 1.79 -1.46
N GLU A 13 -6.94 1.83 -1.45
CA GLU A 13 -7.76 0.76 -2.01
C GLU A 13 -7.55 0.62 -3.51
N ALA A 14 -7.48 1.73 -4.24
CA ALA A 14 -7.25 1.71 -5.67
C ALA A 14 -5.84 1.19 -5.99
N ALA A 15 -4.86 1.63 -5.22
CA ALA A 15 -3.48 1.18 -5.40
C ALA A 15 -3.37 -0.32 -5.13
N LEU A 16 -4.01 -0.79 -4.07
CA LEU A 16 -3.99 -2.21 -3.72
C LEU A 16 -4.65 -3.05 -4.80
N ALA A 17 -5.79 -2.60 -5.32
CA ALA A 17 -6.50 -3.31 -6.39
C ALA A 17 -5.62 -3.42 -7.64
N ARG A 18 -4.93 -2.35 -7.99
CA ARG A 18 -4.03 -2.37 -9.14
C ARG A 18 -2.86 -3.32 -8.90
N LEU A 19 -2.31 -3.28 -7.70
CA LEU A 19 -1.20 -4.17 -7.34
C LEU A 19 -1.62 -5.64 -7.44
N GLU A 20 -2.81 -5.97 -6.94
CA GLU A 20 -3.33 -7.33 -7.02
C GLU A 20 -3.51 -7.78 -8.48
N GLU A 21 -3.96 -6.87 -9.34
CA GLU A 21 -4.10 -7.17 -10.76
C GLU A 21 -2.74 -7.47 -11.40
N ILE A 22 -1.72 -6.67 -11.06
CA ILE A 22 -0.36 -6.88 -11.57
C ILE A 22 0.17 -8.24 -11.11
N VAL A 23 0.00 -8.55 -9.84
CA VAL A 23 0.46 -9.84 -9.30
C VAL A 23 -0.19 -11.01 -10.04
N ARG A 24 -1.48 -10.93 -10.27
CA ARG A 24 -2.18 -11.98 -11.01
C ARG A 24 -1.65 -12.13 -12.44
N THR A 25 -1.39 -11.01 -13.10
CA THR A 25 -0.84 -11.03 -14.45
C THR A 25 0.53 -11.68 -14.49
N LEU A 26 1.38 -11.33 -13.50
CA LEU A 26 2.72 -11.90 -13.42
C LEU A 26 2.67 -13.40 -13.07
N GLU A 27 1.75 -13.79 -12.20
CA GLU A 27 1.59 -15.19 -11.82
C GLU A 27 1.20 -16.09 -12.99
N LYS A 28 0.43 -15.57 -13.91
CA LYS A 28 0.02 -16.33 -15.10
C LYS A 28 1.21 -16.63 -15.99
N GLY A 29 2.25 -15.82 -15.96
CA GLY A 29 3.45 -16.06 -16.76
C GLY A 29 3.27 -15.92 -18.26
N GLU A 30 2.18 -15.28 -18.69
CA GLU A 30 1.88 -15.14 -20.11
C GLU A 30 2.41 -13.85 -20.72
N ALA A 31 2.79 -12.89 -19.88
CA ALA A 31 3.27 -11.60 -20.36
C ALA A 31 4.68 -11.73 -20.91
N PRO A 32 5.02 -11.05 -22.02
CA PRO A 32 6.39 -10.98 -22.49
C PRO A 32 7.31 -10.42 -21.43
N LEU A 33 8.58 -10.79 -21.49
CA LEU A 33 9.56 -10.38 -20.48
C LEU A 33 9.59 -8.87 -20.26
N ASP A 34 9.63 -8.10 -21.35
CA ASP A 34 9.69 -6.65 -21.25
C ASP A 34 8.48 -6.10 -20.51
N GLN A 35 7.30 -6.63 -20.81
CA GLN A 35 6.07 -6.23 -20.16
C GLN A 35 6.09 -6.63 -18.68
N SER A 36 6.61 -7.80 -18.37
CA SER A 36 6.71 -8.27 -17.00
C SER A 36 7.60 -7.36 -16.17
N ILE A 37 8.72 -6.90 -16.75
CA ILE A 37 9.60 -5.96 -16.07
C ILE A 37 8.89 -4.64 -15.78
N THR A 38 8.15 -4.12 -16.77
CA THR A 38 7.40 -2.89 -16.61
C THR A 38 6.33 -3.02 -15.53
N LEU A 39 5.62 -4.15 -15.53
CA LEU A 39 4.61 -4.42 -14.51
C LEU A 39 5.23 -4.55 -13.12
N TYR A 40 6.38 -5.19 -13.03
CA TYR A 40 7.09 -5.31 -11.75
C TYR A 40 7.46 -3.93 -11.20
N GLN A 41 7.96 -3.05 -12.07
CA GLN A 41 8.32 -1.70 -11.65
C GLN A 41 7.10 -0.91 -11.19
N GLU A 42 5.99 -1.03 -11.90
CA GLU A 42 4.75 -0.39 -11.49
C GLU A 42 4.28 -0.96 -10.14
N GLY A 43 4.35 -2.27 -10.00
CA GLY A 43 3.98 -2.95 -8.76
C GLY A 43 4.81 -2.48 -7.58
N ASP A 44 6.10 -2.26 -7.79
CA ASP A 44 6.98 -1.78 -6.73
C ASP A 44 6.58 -0.38 -6.27
N ARG A 45 6.23 0.50 -7.20
CA ARG A 45 5.76 1.84 -6.86
C ARG A 45 4.44 1.79 -6.10
N LEU A 46 3.53 0.93 -6.52
CA LEU A 46 2.25 0.75 -5.84
C LEU A 46 2.48 0.23 -4.42
N ARG A 47 3.39 -0.72 -4.26
CA ARG A 47 3.74 -1.26 -2.95
C ARG A 47 4.24 -0.16 -2.02
N ARG A 48 5.15 0.67 -2.51
CA ARG A 48 5.69 1.78 -1.72
C ARG A 48 4.61 2.77 -1.34
N HIS A 49 3.71 3.06 -2.27
CA HIS A 49 2.60 3.97 -2.02
C HIS A 49 1.69 3.41 -0.93
N CYS A 50 1.35 2.12 -1.02
CA CYS A 50 0.53 1.47 -0.01
C CYS A 50 1.21 1.47 1.36
N GLU A 51 2.52 1.20 1.41
CA GLU A 51 3.27 1.24 2.66
C GLU A 51 3.25 2.63 3.29
N ALA A 52 3.42 3.67 2.48
CA ALA A 52 3.38 5.04 2.97
C ALA A 52 2.00 5.38 3.55
N ARG A 53 0.94 4.96 2.86
CA ARG A 53 -0.41 5.19 3.34
C ARG A 53 -0.69 4.43 4.64
N LEU A 54 -0.18 3.22 4.74
CA LEU A 54 -0.32 2.42 5.96
C LEU A 54 0.41 3.05 7.13
N LYS A 55 1.61 3.56 6.92
CA LYS A 55 2.35 4.26 7.97
C LYS A 55 1.61 5.49 8.45
N ASP A 56 1.04 6.25 7.52
CA ASP A 56 0.27 7.43 7.86
C ASP A 56 -0.95 7.05 8.70
N ALA A 57 -1.65 5.99 8.31
CA ALA A 57 -2.79 5.49 9.05
C ALA A 57 -2.40 5.02 10.44
N GLN A 58 -1.28 4.31 10.56
CA GLN A 58 -0.77 3.85 11.86
C GLN A 58 -0.46 5.03 12.78
N ALA A 59 0.15 6.07 12.25
CA ALA A 59 0.46 7.26 13.04
C ALA A 59 -0.82 7.91 13.56
N ARG A 60 -1.86 7.97 12.74
CA ARG A 60 -3.14 8.53 13.17
C ARG A 60 -3.81 7.67 14.23
N ILE A 61 -3.73 6.36 14.08
CA ILE A 61 -4.28 5.42 15.07
C ILE A 61 -3.55 5.59 16.39
N GLU A 62 -2.24 5.72 16.38
CA GLU A 62 -1.45 5.94 17.59
C GLU A 62 -1.84 7.22 18.29
N GLN A 63 -2.06 8.29 17.54
CA GLN A 63 -2.52 9.55 18.12
C GLN A 63 -3.86 9.39 18.83
N ILE A 64 -4.77 8.66 18.22
CA ILE A 64 -6.08 8.42 18.81
C ILE A 64 -5.95 7.54 20.05
N ALA A 65 -5.17 6.48 19.96
CA ALA A 65 -5.02 5.51 21.04
C ALA A 65 -4.35 6.10 22.28
N PHE A 66 -3.35 6.97 22.09
CA PHE A 66 -2.61 7.54 23.22
C PHE A 66 -3.17 8.88 23.68
N GLY A 67 -4.01 9.50 22.88
CA GLY A 67 -4.62 10.76 23.24
C GLY A 67 -3.61 11.89 23.43
N SER A 68 -4.11 13.04 23.89
CA SER A 68 -3.28 14.22 24.05
C SER A 68 -2.43 14.18 25.31
N ASP A 69 -2.72 13.30 26.25
CA ASP A 69 -1.98 13.15 27.49
C ASP A 69 -0.87 12.09 27.38
N GLY A 70 -0.74 11.47 26.22
CA GLY A 70 0.30 10.48 26.01
C GLY A 70 0.00 9.12 26.60
N LYS A 71 -1.17 8.94 27.14
CA LYS A 71 -1.56 7.65 27.71
C LYS A 71 -2.45 6.88 26.76
N PRO A 72 -2.36 5.54 26.78
CA PRO A 72 -3.26 4.75 25.94
C PRO A 72 -4.71 5.05 26.31
N ALA A 73 -5.52 5.28 25.30
CA ALA A 73 -6.94 5.59 25.49
C ALA A 73 -7.79 4.34 25.59
N GLY A 74 -7.22 3.27 26.09
CA GLY A 74 -7.93 2.02 26.26
C GLY A 74 -7.85 1.06 25.09
N LEU A 75 -7.33 1.52 23.97
CA LEU A 75 -7.10 0.66 22.83
C LEU A 75 -5.64 0.22 22.85
N LYS A 76 -5.43 -1.07 22.83
CA LYS A 76 -4.07 -1.56 22.65
C LYS A 76 -3.72 -1.47 21.18
N PRO A 77 -2.48 -1.13 20.87
CA PRO A 77 -2.04 -1.25 19.49
C PRO A 77 -2.30 -2.67 19.02
N PHE A 78 -2.66 -2.80 17.79
CA PHE A 78 -2.89 -4.13 17.25
C PHE A 78 -1.61 -4.96 17.44
N ASP A 79 -1.73 -5.97 18.25
CA ASP A 79 -0.60 -6.84 18.54
C ASP A 79 -0.70 -8.06 17.65
N ALA A 80 0.08 -8.08 16.60
CA ALA A 80 0.10 -9.16 15.65
C ALA A 80 1.00 -10.31 16.11
N GLY A 81 1.65 -10.11 17.20
CA GLY A 81 2.56 -11.14 17.72
C GLY A 81 1.90 -12.06 18.67
#